data_d69198947ad35ae3997ad8c477f05674
#
_entry.id   d69198947ad35ae3997ad8c477f05674
#
_cell.length_a   1.000
_cell.length_b   1.000
_cell.length_c   1.000
_cell.angle_alpha   90.00
_cell.angle_beta   90.00
_cell.angle_gamma   90.00
#
_symmetry.space_group_name_H-M   'P 1'
#
loop_
_entity.id
_entity.type
_entity.pdbx_description
1 polymer ?
#
loop_
_entity_poly.entity_id
_entity_poly.type
_entity_poly.pdbx_seq_one_letter_code
_entity_poly.pdbx_strand_id
1 'polypeptide(L)'
;MIQIDYSRDNLLTEFSKKTLQDRYLVGDEYSPQEAFARAAEAFADDEAHAQRIYDYASKLWFMFATPILSNGGTRRGLPISCFLNYIEDSREGITGHYTENAYLSSMGGGIGGGWSDVRSQGTKTSKGSESTGVIPFMKVVDAEMLAFSQGVTRRGSYAAY
;
A
#
# COMPACT_ATOMS: atom_id res chain seq x y z
N MET A 1 3.28 7.01 -27.34
CA MET A 1 3.67 5.68 -26.82
C MET A 1 5.19 5.65 -26.69
N ILE A 2 5.70 5.39 -25.50
CA ILE A 2 7.15 5.43 -25.24
C ILE A 2 7.89 4.29 -25.94
N GLN A 3 9.19 4.47 -26.17
CA GLN A 3 10.08 3.45 -26.76
C GLN A 3 10.63 2.56 -25.64
N ILE A 4 10.38 1.24 -25.75
CA ILE A 4 10.84 0.24 -24.79
C ILE A 4 12.14 -0.40 -25.31
N ASP A 5 13.16 -0.43 -24.48
CA ASP A 5 14.44 -1.07 -24.75
C ASP A 5 14.54 -2.40 -23.97
N TYR A 6 14.12 -3.47 -24.59
CA TYR A 6 14.14 -4.81 -23.99
C TYR A 6 15.55 -5.32 -23.65
N SER A 7 16.61 -4.76 -24.28
CA SER A 7 17.99 -5.17 -23.97
C SER A 7 18.38 -4.83 -22.52
N ARG A 8 17.69 -3.88 -21.89
CA ARG A 8 17.91 -3.49 -20.49
C ARG A 8 17.52 -4.57 -19.48
N ASP A 9 16.79 -5.61 -19.89
CA ASP A 9 16.60 -6.80 -19.06
C ASP A 9 17.93 -7.47 -18.68
N ASN A 10 18.99 -7.28 -19.48
CA ASN A 10 20.32 -7.78 -19.16
C ASN A 10 20.99 -7.05 -17.99
N LEU A 11 20.49 -5.89 -17.57
CA LEU A 11 20.93 -5.20 -16.36
C LEU A 11 20.38 -5.81 -15.07
N LEU A 12 19.31 -6.60 -15.17
CA LEU A 12 18.67 -7.26 -14.05
C LEU A 12 19.34 -8.60 -13.75
N THR A 13 19.48 -8.91 -12.45
CA THR A 13 19.89 -10.25 -12.02
C THR A 13 18.76 -11.26 -12.31
N GLU A 14 19.07 -12.55 -12.39
CA GLU A 14 18.06 -13.60 -12.58
C GLU A 14 17.01 -13.60 -11.45
N PHE A 15 17.45 -13.33 -10.22
CA PHE A 15 16.53 -13.17 -9.08
C PHE A 15 15.58 -12.00 -9.29
N SER A 16 16.09 -10.84 -9.75
CA SER A 16 15.26 -9.66 -10.02
C SER A 16 14.25 -9.91 -11.12
N LYS A 17 14.69 -10.51 -12.24
CA LYS A 17 13.78 -10.88 -13.34
C LYS A 17 12.66 -11.77 -12.86
N LYS A 18 13.00 -12.85 -12.15
CA LYS A 18 12.01 -13.78 -11.62
C LYS A 18 11.03 -13.10 -10.64
N THR A 19 11.54 -12.26 -9.76
CA THR A 19 10.68 -11.51 -8.81
C THR A 19 9.72 -10.58 -9.54
N LEU A 20 10.19 -9.87 -10.57
CA LEU A 20 9.34 -8.98 -11.37
C LEU A 20 8.29 -9.77 -12.14
N GLN A 21 8.67 -10.89 -12.75
CA GLN A 21 7.76 -11.78 -13.46
C GLN A 21 6.67 -12.37 -12.56
N ASP A 22 7.06 -12.87 -11.38
CA ASP A 22 6.14 -13.56 -10.48
C ASP A 22 5.13 -12.61 -9.79
N ARG A 23 5.45 -11.30 -9.65
CA ARG A 23 4.68 -10.40 -8.79
C ARG A 23 4.21 -9.10 -9.42
N TYR A 24 4.86 -8.62 -10.47
CA TYR A 24 4.66 -7.25 -10.96
C TYR A 24 4.11 -7.17 -12.38
N LEU A 25 4.28 -8.21 -13.20
CA LEU A 25 3.74 -8.23 -14.54
C LEU A 25 2.20 -8.32 -14.52
N VAL A 26 1.56 -7.71 -15.49
CA VAL A 26 0.10 -7.60 -15.59
C VAL A 26 -0.38 -7.98 -16.97
N GLY A 27 -1.42 -8.82 -17.04
CA GLY A 27 -2.00 -9.23 -18.31
C GLY A 27 -1.00 -9.98 -19.20
N ASP A 28 -0.76 -9.48 -20.38
CA ASP A 28 0.11 -10.09 -21.39
C ASP A 28 1.57 -9.59 -21.33
N GLU A 29 1.92 -8.84 -20.28
CA GLU A 29 3.31 -8.42 -20.08
C GLU A 29 4.24 -9.64 -19.90
N TYR A 30 5.35 -9.67 -20.63
CA TYR A 30 6.33 -10.76 -20.57
C TYR A 30 7.73 -10.30 -20.14
N SER A 31 8.01 -8.99 -20.16
CA SER A 31 9.29 -8.40 -19.78
C SER A 31 9.12 -7.39 -18.64
N PRO A 32 10.06 -7.34 -17.69
CA PRO A 32 10.17 -6.26 -16.71
C PRO A 32 10.10 -4.85 -17.31
N GLN A 33 10.60 -4.67 -18.53
CA GLN A 33 10.60 -3.39 -19.23
C GLN A 33 9.18 -2.89 -19.51
N GLU A 34 8.24 -3.77 -19.76
CA GLU A 34 6.84 -3.42 -19.99
C GLU A 34 6.16 -2.94 -18.70
N ALA A 35 6.47 -3.57 -17.57
CA ALA A 35 6.00 -3.10 -16.27
C ALA A 35 6.55 -1.70 -15.92
N PHE A 36 7.84 -1.44 -16.20
CA PHE A 36 8.42 -0.10 -16.03
C PHE A 36 7.77 0.92 -16.97
N ALA A 37 7.50 0.55 -18.22
CA ALA A 37 6.84 1.40 -19.20
C ALA A 37 5.41 1.75 -18.76
N ARG A 38 4.61 0.77 -18.39
CA ARG A 38 3.25 0.94 -17.87
C ARG A 38 3.21 1.87 -16.66
N ALA A 39 4.10 1.65 -15.69
CA ALA A 39 4.16 2.49 -14.48
C ALA A 39 4.58 3.93 -14.83
N ALA A 40 5.51 4.10 -15.75
CA ALA A 40 5.94 5.43 -16.20
C ALA A 40 4.81 6.19 -16.92
N GLU A 41 4.10 5.53 -17.86
CA GLU A 41 2.99 6.14 -18.59
C GLU A 41 1.81 6.50 -17.68
N ALA A 42 1.57 5.70 -16.63
CA ALA A 42 0.44 5.90 -15.72
C ALA A 42 0.48 7.21 -14.91
N PHE A 43 1.67 7.75 -14.66
CA PHE A 43 1.87 8.90 -13.77
C PHE A 43 2.62 10.08 -14.43
N ALA A 44 2.92 9.97 -15.70
CA ALA A 44 3.58 11.06 -16.43
C ALA A 44 2.56 12.11 -16.91
N ASP A 45 3.01 13.37 -17.00
CA ASP A 45 2.19 14.47 -17.50
C ASP A 45 2.07 14.45 -19.04
N ASP A 46 3.13 13.94 -19.71
CA ASP A 46 3.20 13.83 -21.16
C ASP A 46 4.11 12.67 -21.60
N GLU A 47 4.18 12.41 -22.91
CA GLU A 47 4.98 11.31 -23.48
C GLU A 47 6.48 11.48 -23.23
N ALA A 48 7.00 12.70 -23.28
CA ALA A 48 8.41 12.98 -23.02
C ALA A 48 8.75 12.76 -21.54
N HIS A 49 7.83 13.08 -20.62
CA HIS A 49 7.96 12.79 -19.20
C HIS A 49 7.91 11.26 -18.96
N ALA A 50 6.97 10.55 -19.58
CA ALA A 50 6.90 9.10 -19.48
C ALA A 50 8.19 8.44 -19.96
N GLN A 51 8.75 8.86 -21.10
CA GLN A 51 10.01 8.34 -21.62
C GLN A 51 11.17 8.58 -20.65
N ARG A 52 11.26 9.76 -20.04
CA ARG A 52 12.32 10.05 -19.05
C ARG A 52 12.20 9.16 -17.80
N ILE A 53 10.99 8.99 -17.26
CA ILE A 53 10.75 8.13 -16.09
C ILE A 53 11.14 6.69 -16.44
N TYR A 54 10.66 6.17 -17.57
CA TYR A 54 11.02 4.85 -18.06
C TYR A 54 12.53 4.68 -18.21
N ASP A 55 13.19 5.61 -18.88
CA ASP A 55 14.63 5.54 -19.11
C ASP A 55 15.42 5.47 -17.81
N TYR A 56 15.05 6.24 -16.80
CA TYR A 56 15.76 6.22 -15.52
C TYR A 56 15.49 4.94 -14.73
N ALA A 57 14.25 4.47 -14.67
CA ALA A 57 13.91 3.22 -14.01
C ALA A 57 14.55 2.02 -14.68
N SER A 58 14.47 1.92 -16.03
CA SER A 58 14.99 0.82 -16.81
C SER A 58 16.52 0.74 -16.82
N LYS A 59 17.21 1.87 -16.61
CA LYS A 59 18.67 1.95 -16.40
C LYS A 59 19.07 1.71 -14.95
N LEU A 60 18.13 1.39 -14.07
CA LEU A 60 18.34 1.16 -12.62
C LEU A 60 18.90 2.37 -11.87
N TRP A 61 18.63 3.58 -12.35
CA TRP A 61 19.01 4.80 -11.63
C TRP A 61 18.08 5.09 -10.45
N PHE A 62 16.84 4.63 -10.51
CA PHE A 62 15.91 4.51 -9.39
C PHE A 62 14.98 3.33 -9.58
N MET A 63 14.23 2.97 -8.54
CA MET A 63 13.20 1.95 -8.59
C MET A 63 11.87 2.51 -8.10
N PHE A 64 10.79 2.18 -8.79
CA PHE A 64 9.44 2.48 -8.35
C PHE A 64 9.14 1.81 -7.00
N ALA A 65 8.36 2.49 -6.15
CA ALA A 65 7.78 1.83 -4.99
C ALA A 65 6.87 0.67 -5.45
N THR A 66 6.81 -0.40 -4.66
CA THR A 66 6.01 -1.58 -4.96
C THR A 66 4.59 -1.26 -5.45
N PRO A 67 3.78 -0.41 -4.77
CA PRO A 67 2.43 -0.15 -5.22
C PRO A 67 2.35 0.62 -6.55
N ILE A 68 3.32 1.45 -6.85
CA ILE A 68 3.40 2.15 -8.14
C ILE A 68 3.66 1.14 -9.26
N LEU A 69 4.66 0.27 -9.09
CA LEU A 69 5.02 -0.71 -10.11
C LEU A 69 3.95 -1.80 -10.29
N SER A 70 3.33 -2.26 -9.19
CA SER A 70 2.32 -3.33 -9.27
C SER A 70 0.94 -2.85 -9.71
N ASN A 71 0.56 -1.62 -9.37
CA ASN A 71 -0.80 -1.12 -9.55
C ASN A 71 -0.92 0.02 -10.57
N GLY A 72 0.18 0.74 -10.86
CA GLY A 72 0.19 1.83 -11.83
C GLY A 72 -0.32 1.41 -13.20
N GLY A 73 -1.24 2.17 -13.76
CA GLY A 73 -1.90 1.84 -15.02
C GLY A 73 -2.89 0.68 -14.97
N THR A 74 -3.23 0.19 -13.77
CA THR A 74 -4.15 -0.93 -13.57
C THR A 74 -5.30 -0.56 -12.62
N ARG A 75 -6.27 -1.48 -12.49
CA ARG A 75 -7.34 -1.40 -11.49
C ARG A 75 -7.10 -2.31 -10.27
N ARG A 76 -5.86 -2.80 -10.09
CA ARG A 76 -5.53 -3.80 -9.04
C ARG A 76 -5.54 -3.24 -7.62
N GLY A 77 -5.30 -1.94 -7.45
CA GLY A 77 -5.19 -1.30 -6.14
C GLY A 77 -4.70 0.14 -6.24
N LEU A 78 -4.33 0.70 -5.10
CA LEU A 78 -3.85 2.07 -5.01
C LEU A 78 -2.34 2.17 -5.35
N PRO A 79 -1.87 3.31 -5.89
CA PRO A 79 -0.45 3.55 -6.16
C PRO A 79 0.35 3.90 -4.89
N ILE A 80 -0.32 3.97 -3.75
CA ILE A 80 0.25 4.23 -2.43
C ILE A 80 -0.09 3.07 -1.50
N SER A 81 0.71 2.88 -0.46
CA SER A 81 0.52 1.75 0.47
C SER A 81 0.71 2.11 1.94
N CYS A 82 0.95 3.38 2.26
CA CYS A 82 1.18 3.84 3.62
C CYS A 82 0.12 4.88 3.99
N PHE A 83 -0.63 4.58 5.04
CA PHE A 83 -1.73 5.40 5.53
C PHE A 83 -1.54 5.65 7.01
N LEU A 84 -1.78 6.87 7.45
CA LEU A 84 -1.77 7.23 8.85
C LEU A 84 -3.15 7.75 9.19
N ASN A 85 -3.75 7.22 10.23
CA ASN A 85 -5.03 7.70 10.72
C ASN A 85 -4.99 7.98 12.22
N TYR A 86 -5.89 8.84 12.63
CA TYR A 86 -6.08 9.31 13.98
C TYR A 86 -7.36 8.71 14.54
N ILE A 87 -7.36 8.37 15.82
CA ILE A 87 -8.52 7.78 16.48
C ILE A 87 -9.06 8.79 17.52
N GLU A 88 -10.22 9.31 17.25
CA GLU A 88 -10.93 10.17 18.20
C GLU A 88 -11.44 9.35 19.39
N ASP A 89 -11.37 9.94 20.61
CA ASP A 89 -11.86 9.31 21.84
C ASP A 89 -13.39 9.31 21.92
N SER A 90 -13.99 8.64 20.94
CA SER A 90 -15.43 8.44 20.85
C SER A 90 -15.71 7.04 20.32
N ARG A 91 -16.93 6.55 20.53
CA ARG A 91 -17.36 5.27 19.97
C ARG A 91 -17.39 5.31 18.46
N GLU A 92 -17.85 6.41 17.92
CA GLU A 92 -17.93 6.70 16.49
C GLU A 92 -16.52 6.75 15.86
N GLY A 93 -15.55 7.41 16.52
CA GLY A 93 -14.17 7.48 16.09
C GLY A 93 -13.51 6.10 16.05
N ILE A 94 -13.69 5.29 17.10
CA ILE A 94 -13.12 3.93 17.17
C ILE A 94 -13.76 3.00 16.13
N THR A 95 -15.07 3.04 15.94
CA THR A 95 -15.75 2.19 14.93
C THR A 95 -15.46 2.66 13.50
N GLY A 96 -15.36 3.96 13.29
CA GLY A 96 -14.93 4.54 12.02
C GLY A 96 -13.53 4.10 11.63
N HIS A 97 -12.61 4.09 12.59
CA HIS A 97 -11.24 3.59 12.42
C HIS A 97 -11.21 2.13 11.93
N TYR A 98 -12.03 1.25 12.52
CA TYR A 98 -12.12 -0.15 12.04
C TYR A 98 -12.61 -0.20 10.58
N THR A 99 -13.68 0.50 10.27
CA THR A 99 -14.25 0.52 8.93
C THR A 99 -13.22 1.00 7.89
N GLU A 100 -12.52 2.10 8.17
CA GLU A 100 -11.47 2.63 7.30
C GLU A 100 -10.34 1.62 7.10
N ASN A 101 -9.86 1.02 8.19
CA ASN A 101 -8.78 0.04 8.14
C ASN A 101 -9.15 -1.23 7.37
N ALA A 102 -10.38 -1.71 7.46
CA ALA A 102 -10.86 -2.84 6.67
C ALA A 102 -10.70 -2.58 5.16
N TYR A 103 -11.12 -1.40 4.70
CA TYR A 103 -10.95 -1.02 3.29
C TYR A 103 -9.48 -0.87 2.89
N LEU A 104 -8.68 -0.13 3.67
CA LEU A 104 -7.26 0.08 3.37
C LEU A 104 -6.47 -1.23 3.38
N SER A 105 -6.77 -2.13 4.31
CA SER A 105 -6.15 -3.45 4.40
C SER A 105 -6.48 -4.32 3.19
N SER A 106 -7.73 -4.32 2.75
CA SER A 106 -8.17 -5.08 1.56
C SER A 106 -7.44 -4.66 0.29
N MET A 107 -6.98 -3.41 0.23
CA MET A 107 -6.17 -2.86 -0.87
C MET A 107 -4.65 -3.06 -0.68
N GLY A 108 -4.23 -3.79 0.37
CA GLY A 108 -2.82 -4.04 0.66
C GLY A 108 -2.10 -2.87 1.35
N GLY A 109 -2.84 -1.99 2.02
CA GLY A 109 -2.32 -0.84 2.75
C GLY A 109 -1.57 -1.23 4.03
N GLY A 110 -0.45 -0.56 4.30
CA GLY A 110 0.18 -0.51 5.62
C GLY A 110 -0.38 0.69 6.38
N ILE A 111 -0.88 0.49 7.58
CA ILE A 111 -1.62 1.51 8.32
C ILE A 111 -0.93 1.78 9.66
N GLY A 112 -0.77 3.06 10.00
CA GLY A 112 -0.37 3.51 11.31
C GLY A 112 -1.53 4.21 12.01
N GLY A 113 -1.97 3.70 13.17
CA GLY A 113 -3.07 4.25 13.95
C GLY A 113 -2.58 4.97 15.21
N GLY A 114 -2.94 6.25 15.34
CA GLY A 114 -2.61 7.08 16.50
C GLY A 114 -3.67 6.95 17.61
N TRP A 115 -3.31 6.28 18.71
CA TRP A 115 -4.19 6.00 19.84
C TRP A 115 -4.02 6.96 21.02
N SER A 116 -3.15 7.95 20.90
CA SER A 116 -2.74 8.81 22.03
C SER A 116 -3.87 9.55 22.71
N ASP A 117 -4.93 9.89 21.98
CA ASP A 117 -6.04 10.67 22.51
C ASP A 117 -7.17 9.80 23.11
N VAL A 118 -7.13 8.49 22.89
CA VAL A 118 -8.10 7.57 23.51
C VAL A 118 -7.80 7.45 25.00
N ARG A 119 -8.81 7.70 25.82
CA ARG A 119 -8.71 7.71 27.29
C ARG A 119 -8.13 6.42 27.86
N SER A 120 -7.38 6.58 28.94
CA SER A 120 -6.76 5.46 29.65
C SER A 120 -7.77 4.57 30.37
N GLN A 121 -7.32 3.37 30.75
CA GLN A 121 -8.08 2.47 31.61
C GLN A 121 -8.40 3.14 32.96
N GLY A 122 -9.62 2.90 33.47
CA GLY A 122 -10.11 3.46 34.73
C GLY A 122 -10.69 4.87 34.62
N THR A 123 -10.52 5.57 33.50
CA THR A 123 -11.16 6.88 33.26
C THR A 123 -12.68 6.69 33.17
N LYS A 124 -13.45 7.52 33.86
CA LYS A 124 -14.92 7.47 33.83
C LYS A 124 -15.46 7.92 32.47
N THR A 125 -16.38 7.15 31.94
CA THR A 125 -17.13 7.49 30.74
C THR A 125 -18.28 8.45 31.06
N SER A 126 -18.87 9.06 30.03
CA SER A 126 -20.06 9.92 30.17
C SER A 126 -21.26 9.21 30.83
N LYS A 127 -21.33 7.90 30.80
CA LYS A 127 -22.37 7.07 31.42
C LYS A 127 -21.99 6.57 32.82
N GLY A 128 -20.86 7.01 33.36
CA GLY A 128 -20.38 6.64 34.70
C GLY A 128 -19.69 5.29 34.84
N SER A 129 -19.57 4.51 33.76
CA SER A 129 -18.73 3.31 33.73
C SER A 129 -17.25 3.67 33.58
N GLU A 130 -16.36 2.72 33.86
CA GLU A 130 -14.92 2.90 33.65
C GLU A 130 -14.49 2.43 32.27
N SER A 131 -13.54 3.16 31.67
CA SER A 131 -12.90 2.78 30.41
C SER A 131 -12.03 1.54 30.60
N THR A 132 -12.04 0.65 29.62
CA THR A 132 -11.13 -0.51 29.52
C THR A 132 -9.74 -0.14 28.96
N GLY A 133 -9.56 1.12 28.55
CA GLY A 133 -8.35 1.60 27.88
C GLY A 133 -8.25 1.15 26.43
N VAL A 134 -7.10 1.38 25.80
CA VAL A 134 -6.89 1.18 24.36
C VAL A 134 -6.64 -0.27 23.94
N ILE A 135 -6.08 -1.08 24.83
CA ILE A 135 -5.61 -2.44 24.50
C ILE A 135 -6.70 -3.36 23.92
N PRO A 136 -7.93 -3.40 24.46
CA PRO A 136 -9.00 -4.21 23.87
C PRO A 136 -9.33 -3.80 22.44
N PHE A 137 -9.32 -2.51 22.14
CA PHE A 137 -9.58 -1.99 20.79
C PHE A 137 -8.45 -2.32 19.80
N MET A 138 -7.19 -2.23 20.22
CA MET A 138 -6.03 -2.66 19.42
C MET A 138 -6.10 -4.14 19.05
N LYS A 139 -6.58 -5.01 19.95
CA LYS A 139 -6.79 -6.44 19.65
C LYS A 139 -7.83 -6.67 18.57
N VAL A 140 -8.87 -5.84 18.51
CA VAL A 140 -9.87 -5.90 17.44
C VAL A 140 -9.22 -5.56 16.10
N VAL A 141 -8.41 -4.47 16.04
CA VAL A 141 -7.68 -4.09 14.82
C VAL A 141 -6.76 -5.22 14.36
N ASP A 142 -6.01 -5.84 15.26
CA ASP A 142 -5.10 -6.94 14.92
C ASP A 142 -5.85 -8.10 14.25
N ALA A 143 -6.96 -8.51 14.82
CA ALA A 143 -7.81 -9.56 14.24
C ALA A 143 -8.44 -9.14 12.90
N GLU A 144 -8.89 -7.89 12.81
CA GLU A 144 -9.46 -7.31 11.60
C GLU A 144 -8.44 -7.30 10.45
N MET A 145 -7.20 -6.87 10.72
CA MET A 145 -6.15 -6.83 9.71
C MET A 145 -5.85 -8.21 9.12
N LEU A 146 -5.91 -9.26 9.93
CA LEU A 146 -5.78 -10.64 9.45
C LEU A 146 -6.97 -11.04 8.55
N ALA A 147 -8.20 -10.65 8.93
CA ALA A 147 -9.40 -11.01 8.20
C ALA A 147 -9.48 -10.32 6.82
N PHE A 148 -9.11 -9.05 6.74
CA PHE A 148 -9.21 -8.23 5.52
C PHE A 148 -7.92 -8.16 4.67
N SER A 149 -6.84 -8.85 5.08
CA SER A 149 -5.57 -8.88 4.36
C SER A 149 -5.62 -9.80 3.13
N GLN A 150 -6.30 -9.38 2.08
CA GLN A 150 -6.53 -10.17 0.86
C GLN A 150 -5.76 -9.66 -0.38
N GLY A 151 -4.81 -8.76 -0.21
CA GLY A 151 -4.04 -8.19 -1.31
C GLY A 151 -3.24 -9.25 -2.08
N VAL A 152 -3.30 -9.22 -3.42
CA VAL A 152 -2.60 -10.18 -4.30
C VAL A 152 -1.09 -10.02 -4.19
N THR A 153 -0.59 -8.78 -4.18
CA THR A 153 0.85 -8.46 -4.20
C THR A 153 1.38 -8.11 -2.80
N ARG A 154 0.56 -7.48 -1.97
CA ARG A 154 0.88 -7.07 -0.60
C ARG A 154 -0.25 -7.41 0.35
N ARG A 155 0.11 -7.81 1.56
CA ARG A 155 -0.83 -7.93 2.67
C ARG A 155 -0.95 -6.60 3.40
N GLY A 156 -2.12 -6.32 3.94
CA GLY A 156 -2.32 -5.22 4.87
C GLY A 156 -1.50 -5.45 6.15
N SER A 157 -1.08 -4.37 6.78
CA SER A 157 -0.36 -4.40 8.06
C SER A 157 -0.75 -3.19 8.89
N TYR A 158 -0.64 -3.32 10.20
CA TYR A 158 -1.01 -2.25 11.13
C TYR A 158 0.08 -2.05 12.19
N ALA A 159 0.34 -0.80 12.52
CA ALA A 159 1.16 -0.40 13.66
C ALA A 159 0.38 0.62 14.50
N ALA A 160 0.24 0.35 15.81
CA ALA A 160 -0.31 1.31 16.77
C ALA A 160 0.82 2.20 17.32
N TYR A 161 0.54 3.48 17.54
CA TYR A 161 1.47 4.42 18.18
C TYR A 161 0.72 5.46 19.03
#